data_07f31b794107ddf2d1fa951f315fca90
#
_entry.id   07f31b794107ddf2d1fa951f315fca90
#
_cell.length_a   1.000
_cell.length_b   1.000
_cell.length_c   1.000
_cell.angle_alpha   90.00
_cell.angle_beta   90.00
_cell.angle_gamma   90.00
#
_symmetry.space_group_name_H-M   'P 1'
#
loop_
_entity.id
_entity.type
_entity.pdbx_description
1 polymer ?
#
loop_
_entity_poly.entity_id
_entity_poly.type
_entity_poly.pdbx_seq_one_letter_code
_entity_poly.pdbx_strand_id
1 'polypeptide(L)'
;INAFGFTGRPNVDEGELKPELCYELNTFAPLKLSTICQCFNINYIHISSGCIYTNYEKEYNEYDEPNFGFFNSESSTYSKSKHAFEIGCDYGLTIRVRMPFCDKLHNRSYLTKIKKYDNLINLTNSKTYIPQLLDFIEQFVSEKIEAKDKDIVNFVQPNPLATDKVIELMKEYNLGNSEWSWVQFEELNCIANRSNCILSTNKLKNKYEFDAMDEELAIRAALNNILMDE
;
A
#
# COMPACT_ATOMS: atom_id res chain seq x y z
N ILE A 1 2.03 8.93 14.81
CA ILE A 1 1.72 8.11 13.61
C ILE A 1 0.85 8.95 12.68
N ASN A 2 1.25 9.07 11.41
CA ASN A 2 0.50 9.74 10.37
C ASN A 2 0.01 8.74 9.31
N ALA A 3 -1.26 8.39 9.34
CA ALA A 3 -1.94 7.57 8.34
C ALA A 3 -2.86 8.39 7.42
N PHE A 4 -2.71 9.72 7.45
CA PHE A 4 -3.49 10.63 6.64
C PHE A 4 -2.95 10.71 5.20
N GLY A 5 -3.84 10.85 4.24
CA GLY A 5 -3.48 11.00 2.83
C GLY A 5 -4.69 11.00 1.90
N PHE A 6 -4.47 11.46 0.67
CA PHE A 6 -5.47 11.50 -0.39
C PHE A 6 -5.23 10.36 -1.37
N THR A 7 -6.20 9.46 -1.49
CA THR A 7 -6.18 8.34 -2.45
C THR A 7 -7.30 8.44 -3.48
N GLY A 8 -8.10 9.54 -3.44
CA GLY A 8 -9.25 9.74 -4.32
C GLY A 8 -10.46 8.85 -4.01
N ARG A 9 -11.57 9.15 -4.67
CA ARG A 9 -12.83 8.38 -4.66
C ARG A 9 -13.39 8.33 -6.08
N PRO A 10 -13.69 7.16 -6.63
CA PRO A 10 -13.56 5.82 -6.01
C PRO A 10 -12.12 5.31 -5.90
N ASN A 11 -11.18 5.90 -6.64
CA ASN A 11 -9.78 5.46 -6.75
C ASN A 11 -8.84 6.66 -7.05
N VAL A 12 -7.60 6.37 -7.43
CA VAL A 12 -6.53 7.36 -7.69
C VAL A 12 -6.79 8.29 -8.89
N ASP A 13 -7.77 8.01 -9.74
CA ASP A 13 -8.15 8.87 -10.87
C ASP A 13 -8.57 10.27 -10.41
N GLU A 14 -9.18 10.39 -9.21
CA GLU A 14 -9.50 11.71 -8.64
C GLU A 14 -8.25 12.58 -8.41
N GLY A 15 -7.08 11.96 -8.22
CA GLY A 15 -5.82 12.68 -8.08
C GLY A 15 -5.44 13.46 -9.33
N GLU A 16 -5.75 12.95 -10.52
CA GLU A 16 -5.53 13.63 -11.79
C GLU A 16 -6.47 14.84 -11.95
N LEU A 17 -7.67 14.77 -11.38
CA LEU A 17 -8.66 15.84 -11.40
C LEU A 17 -8.43 16.90 -10.32
N LYS A 18 -7.71 16.53 -9.24
CA LYS A 18 -7.45 17.38 -8.07
C LYS A 18 -5.98 17.33 -7.64
N PRO A 19 -5.03 17.68 -8.55
CA PRO A 19 -3.61 17.53 -8.26
C PRO A 19 -3.14 18.36 -7.06
N GLU A 20 -3.63 19.58 -6.91
CA GLU A 20 -3.28 20.45 -5.78
C GLU A 20 -3.64 19.81 -4.43
N LEU A 21 -4.86 19.26 -4.31
CA LEU A 21 -5.31 18.58 -3.10
C LEU A 21 -4.49 17.31 -2.87
N CYS A 22 -4.12 16.58 -3.93
CA CYS A 22 -3.30 15.40 -3.86
C CYS A 22 -1.91 15.72 -3.26
N TYR A 23 -1.25 16.77 -3.76
CA TYR A 23 0.04 17.21 -3.22
C TYR A 23 -0.08 17.80 -1.81
N GLU A 24 -1.10 18.61 -1.55
CA GLU A 24 -1.31 19.16 -0.20
C GLU A 24 -1.40 18.06 0.86
N LEU A 25 -2.19 17.01 0.58
CA LEU A 25 -2.47 15.97 1.57
C LEU A 25 -1.44 14.82 1.58
N ASN A 26 -0.74 14.58 0.48
CA ASN A 26 0.25 13.48 0.40
C ASN A 26 1.69 13.95 0.54
N THR A 27 1.98 15.25 0.33
CA THR A 27 3.33 15.80 0.36
C THR A 27 3.48 16.87 1.42
N PHE A 28 2.77 18.00 1.27
CA PHE A 28 3.05 19.19 2.10
C PHE A 28 2.60 19.03 3.55
N ALA A 29 1.40 18.52 3.79
CA ALA A 29 0.91 18.34 5.15
C ALA A 29 1.75 17.29 5.94
N PRO A 30 2.09 16.11 5.37
CA PRO A 30 3.00 15.17 6.01
C PRO A 30 4.42 15.74 6.25
N LEU A 31 4.98 16.53 5.31
CA LEU A 31 6.29 17.17 5.50
C LEU A 31 6.27 18.17 6.65
N LYS A 32 5.25 19.02 6.72
CA LYS A 32 5.06 19.96 7.85
C LYS A 32 4.98 19.21 9.18
N LEU A 33 4.23 18.11 9.22
CA LEU A 33 4.11 17.29 10.42
C LEU A 33 5.44 16.64 10.82
N SER A 34 6.18 16.09 9.86
CA SER A 34 7.53 15.54 10.07
C SER A 34 8.48 16.59 10.65
N THR A 35 8.50 17.81 10.08
CA THR A 35 9.32 18.90 10.56
C THR A 35 8.96 19.30 12.00
N ILE A 36 7.66 19.38 12.32
CA ILE A 36 7.21 19.66 13.69
C ILE A 36 7.67 18.56 14.65
N CYS A 37 7.51 17.28 14.28
CA CYS A 37 7.98 16.17 15.10
C CYS A 37 9.50 16.23 15.32
N GLN A 38 10.27 16.59 14.30
CA GLN A 38 11.70 16.78 14.39
C GLN A 38 12.08 17.92 15.36
N CYS A 39 11.44 19.09 15.24
CA CYS A 39 11.68 20.23 16.13
C CYS A 39 11.42 19.93 17.60
N PHE A 40 10.44 19.06 17.88
CA PHE A 40 10.08 18.67 19.26
C PHE A 40 10.66 17.32 19.68
N ASN A 41 11.53 16.72 18.87
CA ASN A 41 12.16 15.41 19.13
C ASN A 41 11.13 14.28 19.39
N ILE A 42 10.03 14.29 18.63
CA ILE A 42 8.93 13.33 18.71
C ILE A 42 9.12 12.26 17.63
N ASN A 43 9.00 10.99 17.99
CA ASN A 43 8.99 9.89 17.00
C ASN A 43 7.92 10.10 15.93
N TYR A 44 8.29 9.92 14.67
CA TYR A 44 7.39 10.11 13.54
C TYR A 44 7.33 8.85 12.67
N ILE A 45 6.13 8.30 12.48
CA ILE A 45 5.85 7.19 11.58
C ILE A 45 4.85 7.67 10.55
N HIS A 46 5.17 7.54 9.26
CA HIS A 46 4.30 7.91 8.14
C HIS A 46 3.93 6.69 7.30
N ILE A 47 2.62 6.52 7.05
CA ILE A 47 2.12 5.50 6.12
C ILE A 47 2.14 6.06 4.70
N SER A 48 3.10 5.60 3.92
CA SER A 48 3.30 5.95 2.51
C SER A 48 2.76 4.85 1.59
N SER A 49 3.23 4.79 0.36
CA SER A 49 2.77 3.82 -0.64
C SER A 49 3.90 3.30 -1.50
N GLY A 50 3.92 2.00 -1.75
CA GLY A 50 4.78 1.38 -2.76
C GLY A 50 4.31 1.58 -4.22
N CYS A 51 3.23 2.35 -4.45
CA CYS A 51 2.78 2.71 -5.80
C CYS A 51 3.70 3.71 -6.52
N ILE A 52 4.97 3.75 -6.16
CA ILE A 52 6.04 4.53 -6.79
C ILE A 52 6.94 3.66 -7.69
N TYR A 53 6.61 2.39 -7.81
CA TYR A 53 7.25 1.44 -8.71
C TYR A 53 6.26 0.84 -9.69
N THR A 54 6.76 0.44 -10.86
CA THR A 54 6.00 -0.31 -11.85
C THR A 54 6.90 -1.30 -12.58
N ASN A 55 6.31 -2.32 -13.20
CA ASN A 55 6.87 -3.49 -13.87
C ASN A 55 7.36 -4.63 -12.93
N TYR A 56 7.74 -5.75 -13.54
CA TYR A 56 8.11 -6.99 -12.84
C TYR A 56 9.55 -7.44 -13.16
N GLU A 57 10.42 -6.49 -13.50
CA GLU A 57 11.84 -6.79 -13.77
C GLU A 57 12.55 -7.35 -12.55
N LYS A 58 12.08 -6.94 -11.35
CA LYS A 58 12.59 -7.39 -10.06
C LYS A 58 11.57 -7.15 -8.94
N GLU A 59 11.86 -7.68 -7.77
CA GLU A 59 11.26 -7.23 -6.53
C GLU A 59 11.94 -5.93 -6.09
N TYR A 60 11.16 -4.84 -5.93
CA TYR A 60 11.70 -3.53 -5.57
C TYR A 60 11.96 -3.44 -4.07
N ASN A 61 13.18 -3.12 -3.70
CA ASN A 61 13.58 -2.85 -2.33
C ASN A 61 13.59 -1.34 -2.03
N GLU A 62 13.87 -0.96 -0.79
CA GLU A 62 13.80 0.42 -0.32
C GLU A 62 14.92 1.33 -0.87
N TYR A 63 15.97 0.75 -1.42
CA TYR A 63 17.13 1.45 -1.99
C TYR A 63 17.04 1.62 -3.50
N ASP A 64 16.04 1.02 -4.13
CA ASP A 64 15.80 1.15 -5.56
C ASP A 64 15.22 2.53 -5.87
N GLU A 65 15.71 3.16 -6.96
CA GLU A 65 15.15 4.40 -7.46
C GLU A 65 13.73 4.18 -7.98
N PRO A 66 12.74 4.97 -7.52
CA PRO A 66 11.37 4.86 -8.00
C PRO A 66 11.24 5.15 -9.50
N ASN A 67 10.80 4.14 -10.26
CA ASN A 67 10.59 4.23 -11.69
C ASN A 67 9.15 4.65 -12.08
N PHE A 68 8.26 4.80 -11.09
CA PHE A 68 6.89 5.31 -11.25
C PHE A 68 6.59 6.40 -10.21
N GLY A 69 7.55 7.29 -9.99
CA GLY A 69 7.54 8.35 -8.99
C GLY A 69 7.50 9.76 -9.57
N PHE A 70 8.03 10.71 -8.81
CA PHE A 70 7.95 12.14 -9.11
C PHE A 70 8.61 12.54 -10.44
N PHE A 71 9.71 11.92 -10.80
CA PHE A 71 10.49 12.26 -12.00
C PHE A 71 10.03 11.57 -13.28
N ASN A 72 9.07 10.67 -13.23
CA ASN A 72 8.53 9.99 -14.39
C ASN A 72 7.22 10.66 -14.85
N SER A 73 7.16 11.12 -16.11
CA SER A 73 6.00 11.80 -16.70
C SER A 73 4.73 10.94 -16.68
N GLU A 74 4.89 9.63 -16.91
CA GLU A 74 3.78 8.67 -17.02
C GLU A 74 3.20 8.27 -15.66
N SER A 75 3.84 8.67 -14.56
CA SER A 75 3.35 8.34 -13.23
C SER A 75 2.08 9.09 -12.89
N SER A 76 1.18 8.43 -12.15
CA SER A 76 -0.02 9.09 -11.62
C SER A 76 0.35 10.23 -10.67
N THR A 77 -0.51 11.23 -10.58
CA THR A 77 -0.40 12.32 -9.60
C THR A 77 -0.29 11.80 -8.18
N TYR A 78 -1.03 10.73 -7.87
CA TYR A 78 -0.92 10.04 -6.58
C TYR A 78 0.50 9.52 -6.32
N SER A 79 1.07 8.78 -7.27
CA SER A 79 2.44 8.23 -7.13
C SER A 79 3.49 9.32 -7.04
N LYS A 80 3.36 10.36 -7.87
CA LYS A 80 4.23 11.55 -7.83
C LYS A 80 4.18 12.24 -6.46
N SER A 81 2.98 12.44 -5.91
CA SER A 81 2.82 13.11 -4.61
C SER A 81 3.37 12.30 -3.44
N LYS A 82 3.23 10.97 -3.45
CA LYS A 82 3.81 10.08 -2.44
C LYS A 82 5.34 10.07 -2.51
N HIS A 83 5.91 9.98 -3.71
CA HIS A 83 7.36 10.04 -3.88
C HIS A 83 7.94 11.41 -3.52
N ALA A 84 7.27 12.51 -3.86
CA ALA A 84 7.69 13.86 -3.48
C ALA A 84 7.82 14.03 -1.96
N PHE A 85 6.93 13.41 -1.17
CA PHE A 85 7.10 13.35 0.28
C PHE A 85 8.40 12.62 0.67
N GLU A 86 8.67 11.46 0.12
CA GLU A 86 9.86 10.66 0.47
C GLU A 86 11.17 11.36 0.11
N ILE A 87 11.18 12.15 -1.00
CA ILE A 87 12.32 12.99 -1.37
C ILE A 87 12.57 14.07 -0.32
N GLY A 88 11.51 14.75 0.11
CA GLY A 88 11.62 15.92 1.00
C GLY A 88 11.65 15.58 2.49
N CYS A 89 11.39 14.35 2.88
CA CYS A 89 11.32 13.94 4.29
C CYS A 89 12.68 13.39 4.75
N ASP A 90 13.28 14.04 5.75
CA ASP A 90 14.57 13.63 6.34
C ASP A 90 14.45 13.15 7.79
N TYR A 91 13.23 12.89 8.27
CA TYR A 91 12.99 12.52 9.66
C TYR A 91 11.86 11.49 9.79
N GLY A 92 12.12 10.45 10.60
CA GLY A 92 11.15 9.45 10.96
C GLY A 92 11.12 8.22 10.05
N LEU A 93 10.28 7.26 10.40
CA LEU A 93 10.06 6.01 9.67
C LEU A 93 8.92 6.18 8.65
N THR A 94 9.20 5.92 7.40
CA THR A 94 8.21 5.84 6.32
C THR A 94 7.91 4.38 6.00
N ILE A 95 6.64 3.99 6.12
CA ILE A 95 6.18 2.62 5.83
C ILE A 95 5.42 2.63 4.50
N ARG A 96 5.96 1.96 3.48
CA ARG A 96 5.29 1.78 2.18
C ARG A 96 4.35 0.60 2.23
N VAL A 97 3.06 0.86 2.04
CA VAL A 97 2.01 -0.17 1.94
C VAL A 97 1.49 -0.29 0.51
N ARG A 98 0.90 -1.44 0.16
CA ARG A 98 0.22 -1.63 -1.14
C ARG A 98 -1.07 -2.40 -0.96
N MET A 99 -2.08 -2.06 -1.77
CA MET A 99 -3.35 -2.81 -1.88
C MET A 99 -3.82 -3.36 -0.52
N PRO A 100 -4.06 -2.50 0.49
CA PRO A 100 -4.34 -2.95 1.84
C PRO A 100 -5.63 -3.76 1.93
N PHE A 101 -5.60 -4.81 2.74
CA PHE A 101 -6.78 -5.62 3.07
C PHE A 101 -6.84 -5.90 4.57
N CYS A 102 -8.02 -6.23 5.07
CA CYS A 102 -8.28 -6.42 6.51
C CYS A 102 -9.39 -7.44 6.74
N ASP A 103 -9.62 -7.75 8.00
CA ASP A 103 -10.56 -8.74 8.52
C ASP A 103 -12.04 -8.34 8.40
N LYS A 104 -12.32 -7.18 7.81
CA LYS A 104 -13.68 -6.65 7.69
C LYS A 104 -13.96 -6.17 6.28
N LEU A 105 -15.22 -6.27 5.87
CA LEU A 105 -15.68 -5.70 4.60
C LEU A 105 -15.71 -4.16 4.70
N HIS A 106 -14.65 -3.54 4.23
CA HIS A 106 -14.51 -2.08 4.19
C HIS A 106 -14.23 -1.61 2.77
N ASN A 107 -14.86 -0.53 2.32
CA ASN A 107 -14.75 -0.02 0.93
C ASN A 107 -13.31 0.27 0.45
N ARG A 108 -12.35 0.42 1.35
CA ARG A 108 -10.94 0.60 1.03
C ARG A 108 -10.14 -0.71 1.01
N SER A 109 -10.69 -1.81 1.54
CA SER A 109 -10.04 -3.13 1.54
C SER A 109 -9.98 -3.69 0.12
N TYR A 110 -8.83 -4.23 -0.25
CA TYR A 110 -8.61 -4.89 -1.54
C TYR A 110 -9.61 -6.03 -1.77
N LEU A 111 -9.85 -6.88 -0.78
CA LEU A 111 -10.81 -8.00 -0.89
C LEU A 111 -12.24 -7.49 -1.15
N THR A 112 -12.65 -6.42 -0.48
CA THR A 112 -13.97 -5.81 -0.71
C THR A 112 -14.10 -5.19 -2.09
N LYS A 113 -13.03 -4.61 -2.61
CA LYS A 113 -13.01 -4.05 -3.99
C LYS A 113 -13.15 -5.16 -5.02
N ILE A 114 -12.39 -6.25 -4.89
CA ILE A 114 -12.53 -7.40 -5.80
C ILE A 114 -13.96 -7.95 -5.75
N LYS A 115 -14.55 -8.13 -4.55
CA LYS A 115 -15.94 -8.60 -4.41
C LYS A 115 -16.96 -7.73 -5.17
N LYS A 116 -16.67 -6.43 -5.35
CA LYS A 116 -17.59 -5.44 -5.96
C LYS A 116 -17.36 -5.18 -7.45
N TYR A 117 -16.19 -5.52 -7.97
CA TYR A 117 -15.85 -5.25 -9.37
C TYR A 117 -16.33 -6.39 -10.28
N ASP A 118 -16.89 -6.04 -11.42
CA ASP A 118 -17.28 -7.00 -12.46
C ASP A 118 -16.09 -7.35 -13.36
N ASN A 119 -15.23 -6.36 -13.61
CA ASN A 119 -14.04 -6.49 -14.47
C ASN A 119 -12.76 -6.46 -13.63
N LEU A 120 -11.92 -7.45 -13.83
CA LEU A 120 -10.67 -7.63 -13.09
C LEU A 120 -9.50 -7.84 -14.04
N ILE A 121 -8.33 -7.40 -13.60
CA ILE A 121 -7.06 -7.65 -14.29
C ILE A 121 -6.30 -8.72 -13.51
N ASN A 122 -5.81 -9.74 -14.23
CA ASN A 122 -4.99 -10.77 -13.60
C ASN A 122 -3.52 -10.33 -13.53
N LEU A 123 -3.15 -9.70 -12.42
CA LEU A 123 -1.79 -9.24 -12.15
C LEU A 123 -1.35 -9.64 -10.74
N THR A 124 -0.06 -9.94 -10.61
CA THR A 124 0.58 -10.17 -9.32
C THR A 124 1.06 -8.86 -8.74
N ASN A 125 0.51 -8.43 -7.63
CA ASN A 125 0.92 -7.22 -6.93
C ASN A 125 1.10 -7.52 -5.44
N SER A 126 2.08 -6.91 -4.80
CA SER A 126 2.21 -6.98 -3.35
C SER A 126 0.99 -6.39 -2.66
N LYS A 127 0.59 -6.98 -1.55
CA LYS A 127 -0.55 -6.53 -0.72
C LYS A 127 -0.14 -6.42 0.74
N THR A 128 -0.82 -5.57 1.49
CA THR A 128 -0.56 -5.33 2.91
C THR A 128 -1.75 -5.81 3.75
N TYR A 129 -1.51 -6.72 4.66
CA TYR A 129 -2.48 -7.16 5.66
C TYR A 129 -2.46 -6.19 6.85
N ILE A 130 -3.54 -5.44 7.01
CA ILE A 130 -3.63 -4.36 8.01
C ILE A 130 -3.43 -4.82 9.45
N PRO A 131 -3.98 -5.96 9.93
CA PRO A 131 -3.71 -6.43 11.28
C PRO A 131 -2.20 -6.56 11.56
N GLN A 132 -1.43 -7.22 10.70
CA GLN A 132 0.01 -7.33 10.91
C GLN A 132 0.77 -6.00 10.78
N LEU A 133 0.29 -5.05 9.97
CA LEU A 133 0.83 -3.69 9.97
C LEU A 133 0.63 -3.01 11.33
N LEU A 134 -0.52 -3.24 11.97
CA LEU A 134 -0.78 -2.71 13.31
C LEU A 134 0.11 -3.37 14.36
N ASP A 135 0.31 -4.70 14.29
CA ASP A 135 1.25 -5.42 15.17
C ASP A 135 2.68 -4.87 15.04
N PHE A 136 3.13 -4.63 13.81
CA PHE A 136 4.45 -4.01 13.55
C PHE A 136 4.55 -2.59 14.15
N ILE A 137 3.52 -1.77 13.97
CA ILE A 137 3.50 -0.41 14.55
C ILE A 137 3.44 -0.47 16.07
N GLU A 138 2.70 -1.40 16.66
CA GLU A 138 2.60 -1.60 18.10
C GLU A 138 3.96 -2.00 18.70
N GLN A 139 4.74 -2.85 18.02
CA GLN A 139 6.10 -3.18 18.41
C GLN A 139 6.97 -1.91 18.52
N PHE A 140 6.89 -0.98 17.55
CA PHE A 140 7.62 0.29 17.65
C PHE A 140 7.22 1.12 18.87
N VAL A 141 5.92 1.16 19.18
CA VAL A 141 5.41 1.95 20.29
C VAL A 141 5.73 1.31 21.63
N SER A 142 5.52 -0.01 21.78
CA SER A 142 5.70 -0.75 23.02
C SER A 142 7.18 -0.92 23.40
N GLU A 143 8.03 -1.22 22.43
CA GLU A 143 9.48 -1.38 22.63
C GLU A 143 10.22 -0.05 22.64
N LYS A 144 9.52 1.08 22.48
CA LYS A 144 10.07 2.44 22.42
C LYS A 144 11.20 2.57 21.39
N ILE A 145 11.05 1.89 20.25
CA ILE A 145 12.01 1.99 19.15
C ILE A 145 11.95 3.42 18.60
N GLU A 146 13.11 4.04 18.47
CA GLU A 146 13.18 5.40 17.95
C GLU A 146 12.89 5.44 16.44
N ALA A 147 11.96 6.30 16.05
CA ALA A 147 11.63 6.63 14.66
C ALA A 147 11.94 8.11 14.40
N LYS A 148 13.20 8.49 14.55
CA LYS A 148 13.72 9.86 14.42
C LYS A 148 14.63 10.02 13.23
N ASP A 149 15.45 9.03 12.93
CA ASP A 149 16.28 9.02 11.73
C ASP A 149 15.42 8.67 10.51
N LYS A 150 15.76 9.27 9.37
CA LYS A 150 15.12 8.91 8.09
C LYS A 150 15.32 7.43 7.79
N ASP A 151 14.24 6.71 7.76
CA ASP A 151 14.23 5.35 7.25
C ASP A 151 12.95 5.05 6.48
N ILE A 152 13.03 4.10 5.55
CA ILE A 152 11.92 3.64 4.72
C ILE A 152 11.87 2.13 4.82
N VAL A 153 10.67 1.56 4.96
CA VAL A 153 10.44 0.11 4.94
C VAL A 153 9.23 -0.24 4.10
N ASN A 154 9.35 -1.28 3.27
CA ASN A 154 8.23 -1.88 2.57
C ASN A 154 7.50 -2.82 3.53
N PHE A 155 6.22 -2.55 3.79
CA PHE A 155 5.37 -3.44 4.59
C PHE A 155 4.32 -4.09 3.70
N VAL A 156 4.63 -5.27 3.21
CA VAL A 156 3.75 -6.12 2.39
C VAL A 156 3.91 -7.57 2.81
N GLN A 157 2.98 -8.42 2.42
CA GLN A 157 3.08 -9.86 2.63
C GLN A 157 4.06 -10.48 1.63
N PRO A 158 4.93 -11.42 2.06
CA PRO A 158 5.78 -12.19 1.14
C PRO A 158 4.95 -13.11 0.25
N ASN A 159 5.57 -13.59 -0.84
CA ASN A 159 4.98 -14.52 -1.81
C ASN A 159 3.64 -14.03 -2.40
N PRO A 160 3.63 -12.87 -3.08
CA PRO A 160 2.40 -12.24 -3.55
C PRO A 160 1.66 -13.11 -4.56
N LEU A 161 0.34 -13.22 -4.40
CA LEU A 161 -0.54 -13.96 -5.29
C LEU A 161 -1.03 -13.10 -6.46
N ALA A 162 -1.22 -13.72 -7.62
CA ALA A 162 -1.96 -13.13 -8.72
C ALA A 162 -3.46 -13.02 -8.37
N THR A 163 -4.18 -12.12 -9.05
CA THR A 163 -5.58 -11.84 -8.75
C THR A 163 -6.47 -13.08 -8.89
N ASP A 164 -6.20 -13.97 -9.87
CA ASP A 164 -6.94 -15.23 -10.07
C ASP A 164 -6.84 -16.14 -8.84
N LYS A 165 -5.66 -16.24 -8.22
CA LYS A 165 -5.47 -17.04 -7.00
C LYS A 165 -6.21 -16.45 -5.81
N VAL A 166 -6.23 -15.14 -5.68
CA VAL A 166 -7.04 -14.48 -4.63
C VAL A 166 -8.53 -14.78 -4.83
N ILE A 167 -9.00 -14.78 -6.08
CA ILE A 167 -10.39 -15.13 -6.40
C ILE A 167 -10.71 -16.59 -6.07
N GLU A 168 -9.80 -17.52 -6.38
CA GLU A 168 -9.95 -18.94 -6.01
C GLU A 168 -10.17 -19.06 -4.49
N LEU A 169 -9.32 -18.40 -3.69
CA LEU A 169 -9.48 -18.35 -2.23
C LEU A 169 -10.83 -17.75 -1.82
N MET A 170 -11.23 -16.60 -2.39
CA MET A 170 -12.53 -15.99 -2.05
C MET A 170 -13.71 -16.90 -2.37
N LYS A 171 -13.64 -17.70 -3.45
CA LYS A 171 -14.67 -18.70 -3.80
C LYS A 171 -14.74 -19.83 -2.79
N GLU A 172 -13.60 -20.33 -2.30
CA GLU A 172 -13.55 -21.34 -1.23
C GLU A 172 -14.33 -20.90 0.03
N TYR A 173 -14.33 -19.60 0.30
CA TYR A 173 -15.02 -18.99 1.44
C TYR A 173 -16.44 -18.46 1.10
N ASN A 174 -16.98 -18.75 -0.07
CA ASN A 174 -18.27 -18.24 -0.55
C ASN A 174 -18.39 -16.70 -0.56
N LEU A 175 -17.27 -15.98 -0.61
CA LEU A 175 -17.19 -14.52 -0.65
C LEU A 175 -16.99 -13.97 -2.07
N GLY A 176 -17.02 -14.85 -3.08
CA GLY A 176 -16.82 -14.49 -4.48
C GLY A 176 -18.05 -13.88 -5.13
N ASN A 177 -17.82 -13.12 -6.23
CA ASN A 177 -18.82 -12.81 -7.23
C ASN A 177 -18.78 -13.92 -8.30
N SER A 178 -19.93 -14.40 -8.77
CA SER A 178 -20.00 -15.42 -9.82
C SER A 178 -19.76 -14.87 -11.23
N GLU A 179 -19.75 -13.55 -11.41
CA GLU A 179 -19.81 -12.85 -12.71
C GLU A 179 -18.52 -12.09 -13.04
N TRP A 180 -17.38 -12.39 -12.41
CA TRP A 180 -16.12 -11.74 -12.75
C TRP A 180 -15.67 -12.00 -14.19
N SER A 181 -15.34 -10.94 -14.90
CA SER A 181 -14.73 -10.98 -16.23
C SER A 181 -13.28 -10.52 -16.21
N TRP A 182 -12.39 -11.21 -16.93
CA TRP A 182 -11.02 -10.78 -17.12
C TRP A 182 -10.94 -9.79 -18.27
N VAL A 183 -10.27 -8.67 -18.02
CA VAL A 183 -10.05 -7.60 -19.02
C VAL A 183 -8.57 -7.23 -19.04
N GLN A 184 -8.13 -6.63 -20.15
CA GLN A 184 -6.82 -6.00 -20.22
C GLN A 184 -6.89 -4.57 -19.64
N PHE A 185 -5.73 -4.04 -19.24
CA PHE A 185 -5.68 -2.71 -18.63
C PHE A 185 -6.24 -1.61 -19.57
N GLU A 186 -5.96 -1.73 -20.86
CA GLU A 186 -6.38 -0.81 -21.92
C GLU A 186 -7.91 -0.76 -22.12
N GLU A 187 -8.62 -1.80 -21.68
CA GLU A 187 -10.08 -1.86 -21.74
C GLU A 187 -10.73 -1.11 -20.56
N LEU A 188 -9.94 -0.75 -19.54
CA LEU A 188 -10.40 0.06 -18.43
C LEU A 188 -10.24 1.55 -18.75
N ASN A 189 -11.31 2.32 -18.64
CA ASN A 189 -11.29 3.78 -18.81
C ASN A 189 -10.67 4.45 -17.58
N CYS A 190 -9.37 4.21 -17.32
CA CYS A 190 -8.63 4.83 -16.25
C CYS A 190 -8.03 6.16 -16.69
N ILE A 191 -8.18 7.21 -15.87
CA ILE A 191 -7.54 8.52 -16.12
C ILE A 191 -6.08 8.46 -15.70
N ALA A 192 -5.80 7.87 -14.53
CA ALA A 192 -4.46 7.72 -13.99
C ALA A 192 -3.84 6.40 -14.43
N ASN A 193 -2.57 6.43 -14.80
CA ASN A 193 -1.78 5.21 -14.98
C ASN A 193 -1.65 4.44 -13.65
N ARG A 194 -1.50 3.13 -13.73
CA ARG A 194 -1.45 2.23 -12.58
C ARG A 194 -0.04 1.70 -12.36
N SER A 195 0.32 1.64 -11.09
CA SER A 195 1.52 0.98 -10.58
C SER A 195 1.25 -0.52 -10.44
N ASN A 196 2.06 -1.36 -11.05
CA ASN A 196 2.01 -2.82 -10.91
C ASN A 196 3.42 -3.33 -10.62
N CYS A 197 3.66 -3.82 -9.41
CA CYS A 197 4.98 -4.28 -8.98
C CYS A 197 4.92 -5.21 -7.76
N ILE A 198 6.05 -5.84 -7.51
CA ILE A 198 6.32 -6.62 -6.31
C ILE A 198 7.36 -5.86 -5.47
N LEU A 199 7.11 -5.73 -4.18
CA LEU A 199 8.04 -5.13 -3.21
C LEU A 199 8.74 -6.21 -2.40
N SER A 200 10.04 -6.03 -2.18
CA SER A 200 10.84 -6.90 -1.32
C SER A 200 10.52 -6.67 0.16
N THR A 201 10.45 -7.76 0.92
CA THR A 201 10.27 -7.76 2.38
C THR A 201 11.58 -7.98 3.16
N ASN A 202 12.72 -8.04 2.45
CA ASN A 202 14.02 -8.38 3.06
C ASN A 202 14.41 -7.42 4.19
N LYS A 203 14.17 -6.12 4.03
CA LYS A 203 14.49 -5.13 5.06
C LYS A 203 13.58 -5.26 6.28
N LEU A 204 12.29 -5.54 6.07
CA LEU A 204 11.33 -5.79 7.14
C LEU A 204 11.80 -6.95 8.01
N LYS A 205 12.20 -8.06 7.38
CA LYS A 205 12.69 -9.25 8.08
C LYS A 205 14.07 -9.05 8.73
N ASN A 206 15.05 -8.51 8.00
CA ASN A 206 16.45 -8.52 8.45
C ASN A 206 16.81 -7.34 9.37
N LYS A 207 16.19 -6.17 9.20
CA LYS A 207 16.47 -4.99 10.02
C LYS A 207 15.49 -4.85 11.18
N TYR A 208 14.20 -5.14 10.92
CA TYR A 208 13.13 -4.94 11.90
C TYR A 208 12.71 -6.24 12.60
N GLU A 209 13.33 -7.37 12.22
CA GLU A 209 13.05 -8.70 12.79
C GLU A 209 11.57 -9.06 12.79
N PHE A 210 10.80 -8.49 11.85
CA PHE A 210 9.38 -8.76 11.69
C PHE A 210 9.16 -9.78 10.58
N ASP A 211 8.67 -10.97 10.95
CA ASP A 211 8.37 -12.05 10.02
C ASP A 211 6.90 -11.96 9.58
N ALA A 212 6.67 -11.23 8.51
CA ALA A 212 5.32 -11.06 7.95
C ALA A 212 4.79 -12.41 7.44
N MET A 213 3.52 -12.68 7.73
CA MET A 213 2.82 -13.88 7.29
C MET A 213 2.80 -13.96 5.75
N ASP A 214 2.92 -15.18 5.21
CA ASP A 214 2.71 -15.44 3.79
C ASP A 214 1.37 -14.87 3.29
N GLU A 215 1.34 -14.33 2.07
CA GLU A 215 0.15 -13.62 1.57
C GLU A 215 -1.08 -14.54 1.49
N GLU A 216 -0.92 -15.81 1.12
CA GLU A 216 -2.03 -16.75 1.09
C GLU A 216 -2.60 -16.96 2.50
N LEU A 217 -1.73 -17.18 3.48
CA LEU A 217 -2.16 -17.37 4.87
C LEU A 217 -2.84 -16.12 5.42
N ALA A 218 -2.33 -14.94 5.10
CA ALA A 218 -2.93 -13.67 5.50
C ALA A 218 -4.32 -13.46 4.87
N ILE A 219 -4.49 -13.80 3.59
CA ILE A 219 -5.79 -13.74 2.92
C ILE A 219 -6.77 -14.73 3.54
N ARG A 220 -6.37 -15.98 3.78
CA ARG A 220 -7.20 -16.98 4.45
C ARG A 220 -7.64 -16.53 5.85
N ALA A 221 -6.72 -15.94 6.63
CA ALA A 221 -7.06 -15.37 7.94
C ALA A 221 -8.10 -14.25 7.82
N ALA A 222 -7.91 -13.31 6.90
CA ALA A 222 -8.86 -12.23 6.66
C ALA A 222 -10.24 -12.74 6.23
N LEU A 223 -10.31 -13.72 5.32
CA LEU A 223 -11.57 -14.30 4.83
C LEU A 223 -12.31 -15.04 5.96
N ASN A 224 -11.60 -15.80 6.80
CA ASN A 224 -12.19 -16.44 7.98
C ASN A 224 -12.84 -15.41 8.92
N ASN A 225 -12.12 -14.33 9.24
CA ASN A 225 -12.60 -13.29 10.14
C ASN A 225 -13.80 -12.52 9.56
N ILE A 226 -13.81 -12.27 8.24
CA ILE A 226 -14.95 -11.66 7.55
C ILE A 226 -16.21 -12.53 7.70
N LEU A 227 -16.11 -13.86 7.58
CA LEU A 227 -17.23 -14.78 7.74
C LEU A 227 -17.75 -14.86 9.18
N MET A 228 -16.87 -14.65 10.17
CA MET A 228 -17.29 -14.65 11.58
C MET A 228 -18.02 -13.37 12.00
N ASP A 229 -17.81 -12.27 11.25
CA ASP A 229 -18.44 -10.97 11.50
C ASP A 229 -19.79 -10.80 10.75
N GLU A 230 -20.13 -11.68 9.76
CA GLU A 230 -21.44 -11.75 9.07
C GLU A 230 -22.42 -12.63 9.84
#